data_89486edb34b66838542f68b8c99408ea
#
_entry.id   89486edb34b66838542f68b8c99408ea
#
_cell.length_a   1.000
_cell.length_b   1.000
_cell.length_c   1.000
_cell.angle_alpha   90.00
_cell.angle_beta   90.00
_cell.angle_gamma   90.00
#
_symmetry.space_group_name_H-M   'P 1'
#
loop_
_entity.id
_entity.type
_entity.pdbx_description
1 polymer ?
#
loop_
_entity_poly.entity_id
_entity_poly.type
_entity_poly.pdbx_seq_one_letter_code
_entity_poly.pdbx_strand_id
1 'polypeptide(L)'
;MFSPKGSRPQKQSPPGGPVKRASAVQARPNGRPTPPATSARAVPPKHTMVQAPKIRQMTVQRFTSRVIQAVKFYPNLHPGAVELVNPDNIFRLNSFADQYRLHSVNRHGVNVPNLQYNFVRTRQGEMLLHNRYRHPSIAEGKQVLYAGEIFFNNGKLQWWSNGSGHYQPSADDAAQANLPLEHFFSYQQIIKGEHARKQR
;
A
#
# COMPACT_ATOMS: atom_id res chain seq x y z
N MET A 1 -28.62 27.99 50.52
CA MET A 1 -27.27 28.44 50.88
C MET A 1 -26.38 28.36 49.64
N PHE A 2 -25.67 29.44 49.37
CA PHE A 2 -25.10 29.88 48.11
C PHE A 2 -23.84 29.10 47.67
N SER A 3 -23.70 28.91 46.37
CA SER A 3 -22.44 28.62 45.65
C SER A 3 -21.38 29.67 45.84
N PRO A 4 -20.11 29.39 45.51
CA PRO A 4 -19.50 30.28 44.54
C PRO A 4 -18.74 29.57 43.40
N LYS A 5 -18.81 30.28 42.30
CA LYS A 5 -18.07 30.09 41.03
C LYS A 5 -16.55 30.18 41.22
N GLY A 6 -15.82 29.26 40.63
CA GLY A 6 -14.36 29.34 40.48
C GLY A 6 -14.01 29.66 39.01
N SER A 7 -13.40 30.82 38.83
CA SER A 7 -12.96 31.37 37.55
C SER A 7 -11.71 30.67 37.01
N ARG A 8 -11.70 30.48 35.73
CA ARG A 8 -10.60 29.88 34.94
C ARG A 8 -9.61 30.98 34.53
N PRO A 9 -8.30 30.84 34.71
CA PRO A 9 -7.35 31.80 34.15
C PRO A 9 -7.06 31.50 32.66
N GLN A 10 -7.15 32.55 31.86
CA GLN A 10 -6.69 32.61 30.47
C GLN A 10 -5.16 32.61 30.43
N LYS A 11 -4.58 31.76 29.58
CA LYS A 11 -3.15 31.83 29.22
C LYS A 11 -3.01 32.64 27.94
N GLN A 12 -2.30 33.76 28.07
CA GLN A 12 -1.89 34.67 27.01
C GLN A 12 -0.79 34.01 26.13
N SER A 13 -0.89 34.27 24.82
CA SER A 13 0.12 33.96 23.81
C SER A 13 1.24 35.01 23.83
N PRO A 14 2.51 34.64 23.59
CA PRO A 14 3.59 35.61 23.42
C PRO A 14 3.68 36.13 21.97
N PRO A 15 4.23 37.36 21.80
CA PRO A 15 4.25 38.06 20.53
C PRO A 15 5.38 37.65 19.61
N GLY A 16 5.18 37.90 18.33
CA GLY A 16 6.06 37.57 17.23
C GLY A 16 7.42 38.27 17.26
N GLY A 17 8.40 37.61 16.76
CA GLY A 17 9.74 38.11 16.42
C GLY A 17 9.96 38.16 14.91
N PRO A 18 10.87 39.02 14.43
CA PRO A 18 10.84 39.55 13.07
C PRO A 18 11.51 38.68 12.02
N VAL A 19 10.93 38.75 10.83
CA VAL A 19 11.39 38.26 9.54
C VAL A 19 12.71 38.93 9.14
N LYS A 20 13.77 38.17 8.86
CA LYS A 20 14.93 38.64 8.13
C LYS A 20 14.93 38.08 6.71
N ARG A 21 14.73 39.01 5.80
CA ARG A 21 14.90 38.91 4.36
C ARG A 21 16.40 39.09 4.05
N ALA A 22 16.99 38.20 3.30
CA ALA A 22 18.25 38.47 2.61
C ALA A 22 18.21 37.87 1.22
N SER A 23 18.19 38.78 0.26
CA SER A 23 18.43 38.55 -1.17
C SER A 23 19.93 38.45 -1.37
N ALA A 24 20.39 37.55 -2.23
CA ALA A 24 21.65 37.70 -2.94
C ALA A 24 21.53 37.02 -4.32
N VAL A 25 21.55 37.90 -5.31
CA VAL A 25 21.75 37.64 -6.73
C VAL A 25 23.26 37.54 -6.97
N GLN A 26 23.74 36.56 -7.72
CA GLN A 26 24.99 36.62 -8.50
C GLN A 26 24.93 35.59 -9.64
N ALA A 27 24.79 36.03 -10.78
CA ALA A 27 25.61 36.25 -11.99
C ALA A 27 26.38 35.02 -12.52
N ARG A 28 26.03 34.71 -13.79
CA ARG A 28 26.75 33.81 -14.72
C ARG A 28 28.15 34.31 -15.04
N PRO A 29 29.03 33.42 -15.55
CA PRO A 29 29.54 33.66 -16.91
C PRO A 29 29.50 32.43 -17.83
N ASN A 30 29.28 32.77 -19.10
CA ASN A 30 29.39 31.95 -20.26
C ASN A 30 30.85 31.50 -20.51
N GLY A 31 31.01 30.25 -20.94
CA GLY A 31 32.26 29.76 -21.49
C GLY A 31 31.99 28.54 -22.36
N ARG A 32 31.83 28.78 -23.65
CA ARG A 32 31.76 27.78 -24.70
C ARG A 32 33.16 27.57 -25.28
N PRO A 33 33.74 26.38 -25.32
CA PRO A 33 34.83 26.08 -26.25
C PRO A 33 34.30 25.27 -27.43
N THR A 34 34.60 25.75 -28.62
CA THR A 34 34.50 25.12 -29.93
C THR A 34 35.51 23.97 -30.08
N PRO A 35 35.15 22.86 -30.71
CA PRO A 35 36.09 21.80 -31.05
C PRO A 35 36.74 22.08 -32.45
N PRO A 36 37.98 21.69 -32.64
CA PRO A 36 38.63 21.79 -33.94
C PRO A 36 38.21 20.66 -34.87
N ALA A 37 37.98 21.00 -36.11
CA ALA A 37 37.78 20.08 -37.21
C ALA A 37 39.10 19.35 -37.54
N THR A 38 39.06 18.02 -37.51
CA THR A 38 40.10 17.21 -38.15
C THR A 38 39.43 16.14 -39.02
N SER A 39 39.55 16.39 -40.30
CA SER A 39 39.21 15.47 -41.39
C SER A 39 40.14 14.25 -41.35
N ALA A 40 39.61 13.09 -41.12
CA ALA A 40 40.26 11.82 -41.38
C ALA A 40 39.34 10.91 -42.20
N ARG A 41 39.77 10.71 -43.41
CA ARG A 41 39.21 9.85 -44.45
C ARG A 41 39.21 8.39 -43.94
N ALA A 42 38.03 7.86 -43.57
CA ALA A 42 37.89 6.48 -43.14
C ALA A 42 37.63 5.57 -44.35
N VAL A 43 38.47 4.56 -44.48
CA VAL A 43 38.38 3.42 -45.41
C VAL A 43 37.20 2.54 -44.94
N PRO A 44 36.33 2.05 -45.85
CA PRO A 44 35.21 1.20 -45.45
C PRO A 44 35.70 -0.18 -45.01
N PRO A 45 35.22 -0.68 -43.86
CA PRO A 45 35.52 -2.04 -43.44
C PRO A 45 34.74 -3.02 -44.29
N LYS A 46 35.43 -4.10 -44.70
CA LYS A 46 34.86 -5.25 -45.36
C LYS A 46 33.75 -5.88 -44.53
N HIS A 47 32.57 -5.99 -45.14
CA HIS A 47 31.43 -6.72 -44.54
C HIS A 47 31.81 -8.17 -44.27
N THR A 48 32.15 -8.45 -43.03
CA THR A 48 32.09 -9.82 -42.50
C THR A 48 30.62 -10.07 -42.12
N MET A 49 29.95 -10.95 -42.86
CA MET A 49 28.61 -11.43 -42.51
C MET A 49 28.71 -12.11 -41.14
N VAL A 50 28.40 -11.38 -40.11
CA VAL A 50 28.11 -11.95 -38.78
C VAL A 50 26.79 -12.67 -38.92
N GLN A 51 26.81 -13.97 -38.89
CA GLN A 51 25.61 -14.81 -38.79
C GLN A 51 24.83 -14.33 -37.54
N ALA A 52 23.60 -13.91 -37.77
CA ALA A 52 22.67 -13.56 -36.69
C ALA A 52 22.59 -14.74 -35.71
N PRO A 53 22.71 -14.50 -34.39
CA PRO A 53 22.53 -15.58 -33.43
C PRO A 53 21.14 -16.16 -33.63
N LYS A 54 21.07 -17.50 -33.83
CA LYS A 54 19.80 -18.23 -33.78
C LYS A 54 19.15 -17.90 -32.46
N ILE A 55 18.19 -16.98 -32.49
CA ILE A 55 17.28 -16.75 -31.37
C ILE A 55 16.60 -18.09 -31.15
N ARG A 56 17.07 -18.82 -30.13
CA ARG A 56 16.39 -19.98 -29.62
C ARG A 56 14.96 -19.54 -29.40
N GLN A 57 14.03 -20.12 -30.15
CA GLN A 57 12.61 -20.03 -29.86
C GLN A 57 12.38 -20.67 -28.48
N MET A 58 12.69 -19.91 -27.45
CA MET A 58 12.30 -20.26 -26.11
C MET A 58 10.80 -20.03 -26.01
N THR A 59 10.10 -21.09 -26.36
CA THR A 59 8.87 -21.56 -25.76
C THR A 59 7.94 -20.46 -25.23
N VAL A 60 7.16 -19.89 -26.14
CA VAL A 60 5.93 -19.13 -25.85
C VAL A 60 4.87 -20.03 -25.15
N GLN A 61 5.17 -21.30 -24.92
CA GLN A 61 4.21 -22.28 -24.39
C GLN A 61 4.02 -22.27 -22.85
N ARG A 62 4.68 -21.39 -22.10
CA ARG A 62 4.47 -21.33 -20.63
C ARG A 62 3.49 -20.27 -20.16
N PHE A 63 2.84 -19.51 -21.04
CA PHE A 63 1.92 -18.45 -20.65
C PHE A 63 0.42 -18.78 -20.81
N THR A 64 0.04 -19.96 -21.32
CA THR A 64 -1.36 -20.25 -21.68
C THR A 64 -2.14 -21.09 -20.69
N SER A 65 -1.68 -21.24 -19.45
CA SER A 65 -2.45 -21.96 -18.43
C SER A 65 -2.56 -21.21 -17.10
N ARG A 66 -2.58 -19.89 -17.11
CA ARG A 66 -3.29 -19.20 -16.04
C ARG A 66 -4.77 -19.38 -16.34
N VAL A 67 -5.40 -20.35 -15.71
CA VAL A 67 -6.83 -20.38 -15.53
C VAL A 67 -7.20 -18.97 -15.09
N ILE A 68 -7.91 -18.22 -15.93
CA ILE A 68 -8.47 -16.92 -15.56
C ILE A 68 -9.54 -17.29 -14.53
N GLN A 69 -9.14 -17.32 -13.27
CA GLN A 69 -10.08 -17.51 -12.18
C GLN A 69 -11.02 -16.31 -12.24
N ALA A 70 -12.31 -16.58 -12.45
CA ALA A 70 -13.31 -15.53 -12.49
C ALA A 70 -13.26 -14.75 -11.18
N VAL A 71 -13.12 -13.43 -11.28
CA VAL A 71 -13.10 -12.56 -10.10
C VAL A 71 -14.43 -12.69 -9.35
N LYS A 72 -14.36 -13.08 -8.09
CA LYS A 72 -15.51 -13.24 -7.22
C LYS A 72 -15.63 -12.02 -6.30
N PHE A 73 -16.86 -11.54 -6.14
CA PHE A 73 -17.19 -10.47 -5.22
C PHE A 73 -17.94 -11.04 -4.03
N TYR A 74 -17.55 -10.59 -2.83
CA TYR A 74 -18.15 -10.99 -1.58
C TYR A 74 -19.10 -9.90 -1.08
N PRO A 75 -20.42 -10.17 -0.99
CA PRO A 75 -21.38 -9.23 -0.44
C PRO A 75 -21.28 -9.18 1.09
N ASN A 76 -21.68 -8.06 1.68
CA ASN A 76 -21.89 -7.98 3.11
C ASN A 76 -23.14 -8.81 3.51
N LEU A 77 -22.93 -9.88 4.26
CA LEU A 77 -24.00 -10.79 4.70
C LEU A 77 -24.86 -10.20 5.83
N HIS A 78 -24.40 -9.12 6.47
CA HIS A 78 -25.07 -8.46 7.60
C HIS A 78 -25.19 -6.95 7.35
N PRO A 79 -26.15 -6.49 6.53
CA PRO A 79 -26.27 -5.07 6.15
C PRO A 79 -26.42 -4.12 7.34
N GLY A 80 -27.06 -4.54 8.44
CA GLY A 80 -27.18 -3.75 9.66
C GLY A 80 -25.92 -3.57 10.50
N ALA A 81 -24.79 -4.22 10.10
CA ALA A 81 -23.53 -4.14 10.84
C ALA A 81 -22.63 -2.99 10.40
N VAL A 82 -23.12 -2.12 9.52
CA VAL A 82 -22.36 -0.94 9.05
C VAL A 82 -22.49 0.17 10.09
N GLU A 83 -21.36 0.53 10.69
CA GLU A 83 -21.26 1.67 11.61
C GLU A 83 -20.79 2.90 10.84
N LEU A 84 -21.22 4.08 11.26
CA LEU A 84 -20.71 5.33 10.71
C LEU A 84 -19.23 5.49 11.09
N VAL A 85 -18.38 5.58 10.10
CA VAL A 85 -16.94 5.70 10.26
C VAL A 85 -16.49 7.08 9.80
N ASN A 86 -15.60 7.71 10.57
CA ASN A 86 -14.89 8.87 10.05
C ASN A 86 -13.86 8.40 8.99
N PRO A 87 -14.00 8.80 7.71
CA PRO A 87 -13.10 8.39 6.64
C PRO A 87 -11.63 8.73 6.91
N ASP A 88 -11.37 9.77 7.72
CA ASP A 88 -10.02 10.18 8.10
C ASP A 88 -9.27 9.11 8.91
N ASN A 89 -10.00 8.18 9.52
CA ASN A 89 -9.43 7.10 10.30
C ASN A 89 -9.19 5.83 9.48
N ILE A 90 -9.64 5.79 8.23
CA ILE A 90 -9.38 4.66 7.33
C ILE A 90 -8.00 4.84 6.70
N PHE A 91 -7.25 3.76 6.65
CA PHE A 91 -5.93 3.73 6.05
C PHE A 91 -5.95 2.95 4.74
N ARG A 92 -5.20 3.44 3.75
CA ARG A 92 -4.85 2.72 2.53
C ARG A 92 -3.48 2.09 2.74
N LEU A 93 -3.37 0.79 2.44
CA LEU A 93 -2.11 0.06 2.50
C LEU A 93 -1.33 0.23 1.21
N ASN A 94 -0.09 0.64 1.33
CA ASN A 94 0.87 0.67 0.24
C ASN A 94 2.11 -0.14 0.63
N SER A 95 2.76 -0.77 -0.36
CA SER A 95 4.02 -1.49 -0.17
C SER A 95 5.12 -0.81 -0.97
N PHE A 96 6.31 -0.73 -0.38
CA PHE A 96 7.51 -0.28 -1.03
C PHE A 96 8.71 -1.06 -0.49
N ALA A 97 9.45 -1.74 -1.37
CA ALA A 97 10.67 -2.48 -1.01
C ALA A 97 10.48 -3.38 0.23
N ASP A 98 9.51 -4.29 0.19
CA ASP A 98 9.15 -5.26 1.26
C ASP A 98 8.70 -4.64 2.59
N GLN A 99 8.47 -3.34 2.61
CA GLN A 99 7.88 -2.64 3.73
C GLN A 99 6.51 -2.08 3.40
N TYR A 100 5.62 -2.18 4.36
CA TYR A 100 4.28 -1.64 4.24
C TYR A 100 4.16 -0.29 4.93
N ARG A 101 3.29 0.57 4.37
CA ARG A 101 2.96 1.90 4.91
C ARG A 101 1.46 2.11 4.86
N LEU A 102 0.95 2.76 5.90
CA LEU A 102 -0.44 3.17 6.00
C LEU A 102 -0.55 4.64 5.66
N HIS A 103 -1.33 4.95 4.65
CA HIS A 103 -1.70 6.31 4.28
C HIS A 103 -3.12 6.56 4.72
N SER A 104 -3.37 7.64 5.47
CA SER A 104 -4.74 8.06 5.75
C SER A 104 -5.43 8.41 4.44
N VAL A 105 -6.70 8.00 4.28
CA VAL A 105 -7.45 8.23 3.03
C VAL A 105 -7.65 9.72 2.77
N ASN A 106 -7.91 10.51 3.81
CA ASN A 106 -8.25 11.94 3.69
C ASN A 106 -7.24 12.89 4.35
N ARG A 107 -6.22 12.39 5.04
CA ARG A 107 -5.22 13.22 5.72
C ARG A 107 -3.83 12.96 5.16
N HIS A 108 -3.00 13.98 5.15
CA HIS A 108 -1.58 13.80 4.90
C HIS A 108 -0.96 13.11 6.11
N GLY A 109 -0.41 11.94 5.89
CA GLY A 109 0.29 11.19 6.93
C GLY A 109 0.61 9.78 6.47
N VAL A 110 1.79 9.33 6.85
CA VAL A 110 2.27 7.97 6.56
C VAL A 110 2.69 7.35 7.88
N ASN A 111 2.07 6.21 8.21
CA ASN A 111 2.37 5.46 9.41
C ASN A 111 2.99 4.12 9.06
N VAL A 112 3.87 3.64 9.93
CA VAL A 112 4.39 2.27 9.87
C VAL A 112 3.41 1.36 10.59
N PRO A 113 2.80 0.36 9.91
CA PRO A 113 1.90 -0.57 10.58
C PRO A 113 2.67 -1.45 11.57
N ASN A 114 2.12 -1.61 12.77
CA ASN A 114 2.73 -2.40 13.84
C ASN A 114 1.69 -3.09 14.73
N LEU A 115 0.55 -3.44 14.17
CA LEU A 115 -0.57 -4.06 14.88
C LEU A 115 -1.31 -5.03 13.97
N GLN A 116 -2.35 -5.64 14.52
CA GLN A 116 -3.38 -6.35 13.76
C GLN A 116 -4.43 -5.35 13.28
N TYR A 117 -4.87 -5.54 12.04
CA TYR A 117 -5.89 -4.73 11.39
C TYR A 117 -6.93 -5.64 10.73
N ASN A 118 -8.16 -5.16 10.68
CA ASN A 118 -9.15 -5.62 9.73
C ASN A 118 -8.87 -4.98 8.38
N PHE A 119 -8.91 -5.75 7.30
CA PHE A 119 -8.72 -5.21 5.95
C PHE A 119 -9.87 -5.60 5.02
N VAL A 120 -10.11 -4.76 4.04
CA VAL A 120 -10.95 -5.07 2.88
C VAL A 120 -10.22 -4.69 1.61
N ARG A 121 -10.31 -5.54 0.59
CA ARG A 121 -9.91 -5.19 -0.75
C ARG A 121 -11.14 -4.77 -1.53
N THR A 122 -11.21 -3.49 -1.90
CA THR A 122 -12.35 -2.91 -2.61
C THR A 122 -12.47 -3.44 -4.03
N ARG A 123 -13.61 -3.21 -4.68
CA ARG A 123 -13.80 -3.55 -6.10
C ARG A 123 -12.79 -2.86 -7.03
N GLN A 124 -12.29 -1.70 -6.65
CA GLN A 124 -11.26 -0.93 -7.35
C GLN A 124 -9.83 -1.47 -7.10
N GLY A 125 -9.70 -2.49 -6.24
CA GLY A 125 -8.42 -3.08 -5.91
C GLY A 125 -7.64 -2.36 -4.80
N GLU A 126 -8.22 -1.35 -4.17
CA GLU A 126 -7.60 -0.67 -3.02
C GLU A 126 -7.66 -1.56 -1.78
N MET A 127 -6.61 -1.53 -0.99
CA MET A 127 -6.54 -2.20 0.31
C MET A 127 -6.79 -1.18 1.42
N LEU A 128 -7.96 -1.26 2.05
CA LEU A 128 -8.34 -0.38 3.15
C LEU A 128 -8.27 -1.13 4.48
N LEU A 129 -7.74 -0.47 5.52
CA LEU A 129 -7.51 -1.06 6.84
C LEU A 129 -7.97 -0.16 7.97
N HIS A 130 -8.37 -0.82 9.06
CA HIS A 130 -8.52 -0.19 10.37
C HIS A 130 -8.35 -1.23 11.49
N ASN A 131 -7.82 -0.81 12.64
CA ASN A 131 -7.54 -1.73 13.75
C ASN A 131 -8.73 -1.98 14.69
N ARG A 132 -9.84 -1.25 14.55
CA ARG A 132 -11.03 -1.38 15.40
C ARG A 132 -12.34 -1.54 14.63
N TYR A 133 -12.47 -0.87 13.47
CA TYR A 133 -13.71 -0.95 12.70
C TYR A 133 -13.90 -2.32 12.08
N ARG A 134 -15.16 -2.75 12.04
CA ARG A 134 -15.55 -4.00 11.37
C ARG A 134 -15.41 -3.87 9.86
N HIS A 135 -15.21 -4.98 9.17
CA HIS A 135 -15.07 -5.01 7.71
C HIS A 135 -16.18 -4.27 6.96
N PRO A 136 -17.50 -4.43 7.31
CA PRO A 136 -18.56 -3.69 6.62
C PRO A 136 -18.44 -2.18 6.77
N SER A 137 -18.00 -1.69 7.92
CA SER A 137 -17.82 -0.26 8.17
C SER A 137 -16.65 0.31 7.34
N ILE A 138 -15.54 -0.46 7.20
CA ILE A 138 -14.41 -0.07 6.35
C ILE A 138 -14.82 -0.04 4.87
N ALA A 139 -15.68 -0.97 4.43
CA ALA A 139 -16.15 -1.07 3.06
C ALA A 139 -17.42 -0.27 2.78
N GLU A 140 -17.95 0.50 3.74
CA GLU A 140 -19.23 1.23 3.63
C GLU A 140 -20.39 0.31 3.22
N GLY A 141 -20.40 -0.93 3.69
CA GLY A 141 -21.39 -1.94 3.34
C GLY A 141 -21.29 -2.51 1.91
N LYS A 142 -20.37 -2.00 1.10
CA LYS A 142 -20.19 -2.40 -0.31
C LYS A 142 -19.61 -3.81 -0.43
N GLN A 143 -19.85 -4.44 -1.59
CA GLN A 143 -19.17 -5.69 -1.96
C GLN A 143 -17.66 -5.48 -2.08
N VAL A 144 -16.89 -6.51 -1.71
CA VAL A 144 -15.43 -6.48 -1.72
C VAL A 144 -14.86 -7.62 -2.56
N LEU A 145 -13.64 -7.46 -3.03
CA LEU A 145 -12.87 -8.55 -3.65
C LEU A 145 -12.39 -9.56 -2.59
N TYR A 146 -12.02 -9.07 -1.42
CA TYR A 146 -11.60 -9.90 -0.29
C TYR A 146 -11.71 -9.12 1.03
N ALA A 147 -11.79 -9.84 2.15
CA ALA A 147 -11.78 -9.26 3.49
C ALA A 147 -11.13 -10.23 4.47
N GLY A 148 -10.48 -9.70 5.49
CA GLY A 148 -9.84 -10.52 6.50
C GLY A 148 -9.04 -9.73 7.52
N GLU A 149 -8.17 -10.42 8.21
CA GLU A 149 -7.28 -9.85 9.20
C GLU A 149 -5.83 -9.91 8.73
N ILE A 150 -5.04 -8.92 9.11
CA ILE A 150 -3.64 -8.78 8.72
C ILE A 150 -2.83 -8.26 9.90
N PHE A 151 -1.66 -8.85 10.15
CA PHE A 151 -0.78 -8.46 11.23
C PHE A 151 0.58 -8.01 10.70
N PHE A 152 1.03 -6.87 11.20
CA PHE A 152 2.33 -6.30 10.91
C PHE A 152 3.18 -6.15 12.18
N ASN A 153 4.49 -6.33 12.02
CA ASN A 153 5.49 -5.95 12.99
C ASN A 153 6.47 -4.96 12.34
N ASN A 154 6.45 -3.70 12.79
CA ASN A 154 7.30 -2.63 12.28
C ASN A 154 7.31 -2.51 10.73
N GLY A 155 6.14 -2.54 10.13
CA GLY A 155 5.97 -2.42 8.67
C GLY A 155 6.23 -3.69 7.89
N LYS A 156 6.59 -4.80 8.54
CA LYS A 156 6.76 -6.10 7.90
C LYS A 156 5.52 -6.95 8.10
N LEU A 157 4.98 -7.48 7.02
CA LEU A 157 3.86 -8.41 7.05
C LEU A 157 4.30 -9.72 7.74
N GLN A 158 3.57 -10.11 8.77
CA GLN A 158 3.80 -11.36 9.50
C GLN A 158 2.85 -12.45 9.03
N TRP A 159 1.57 -12.15 9.01
CA TRP A 159 0.53 -13.05 8.53
C TRP A 159 -0.72 -12.27 8.14
N TRP A 160 -1.57 -12.92 7.35
CA TRP A 160 -2.90 -12.45 7.03
C TRP A 160 -3.85 -13.64 6.83
N SER A 161 -5.15 -13.39 6.91
CA SER A 161 -6.16 -14.44 6.85
C SER A 161 -7.44 -13.99 6.14
N ASN A 162 -8.34 -14.95 5.91
CA ASN A 162 -9.71 -14.70 5.44
C ASN A 162 -10.71 -14.52 6.62
N GLY A 163 -10.24 -14.09 7.78
CA GLY A 163 -11.05 -13.91 8.99
C GLY A 163 -12.02 -12.74 8.87
N SER A 164 -13.18 -12.97 8.26
CA SER A 164 -14.26 -11.98 8.17
C SER A 164 -15.61 -12.65 8.27
N GLY A 165 -16.27 -12.52 9.43
CA GLY A 165 -17.61 -13.08 9.65
C GLY A 165 -18.71 -12.44 8.79
N HIS A 166 -18.49 -11.21 8.29
CA HIS A 166 -19.47 -10.46 7.50
C HIS A 166 -19.39 -10.72 5.99
N TYR A 167 -18.20 -11.02 5.47
CA TYR A 167 -17.96 -11.28 4.05
C TYR A 167 -17.68 -12.75 3.76
N GLN A 168 -17.13 -13.48 4.71
CA GLN A 168 -16.80 -14.91 4.66
C GLN A 168 -16.11 -15.33 3.34
N PRO A 169 -15.00 -14.68 2.95
CA PRO A 169 -14.33 -15.04 1.72
C PRO A 169 -13.71 -16.43 1.82
N SER A 170 -13.74 -17.17 0.70
CA SER A 170 -13.11 -18.49 0.62
C SER A 170 -11.60 -18.38 0.73
N ALA A 171 -10.97 -19.36 1.36
CA ALA A 171 -9.51 -19.51 1.35
C ALA A 171 -8.96 -19.77 -0.07
N ASP A 172 -9.75 -20.42 -0.93
CA ASP A 172 -9.37 -20.71 -2.31
C ASP A 172 -9.23 -19.45 -3.16
N ASP A 173 -9.95 -18.38 -2.78
CA ASP A 173 -9.92 -17.09 -3.46
C ASP A 173 -8.87 -16.13 -2.84
N ALA A 174 -7.96 -16.63 -2.00
CA ALA A 174 -6.95 -15.83 -1.29
C ALA A 174 -6.11 -14.95 -2.22
N ALA A 175 -5.83 -15.41 -3.44
CA ALA A 175 -5.12 -14.63 -4.45
C ALA A 175 -5.80 -13.28 -4.77
N GLN A 176 -7.12 -13.17 -4.56
CA GLN A 176 -7.87 -11.92 -4.76
C GLN A 176 -7.53 -10.85 -3.72
N ALA A 177 -6.91 -11.19 -2.60
CA ALA A 177 -6.40 -10.19 -1.65
C ALA A 177 -5.19 -9.42 -2.20
N ASN A 178 -4.46 -9.98 -3.17
CA ASN A 178 -3.21 -9.42 -3.72
C ASN A 178 -2.15 -9.17 -2.63
N LEU A 179 -2.07 -10.09 -1.69
CA LEU A 179 -1.07 -10.16 -0.64
C LEU A 179 -0.19 -11.40 -0.86
N PRO A 180 1.04 -11.43 -0.33
CA PRO A 180 1.93 -12.58 -0.38
C PRO A 180 1.28 -13.83 0.22
N LEU A 181 1.09 -14.89 -0.59
CA LEU A 181 0.40 -16.11 -0.17
C LEU A 181 1.19 -16.93 0.85
N GLU A 182 2.49 -16.78 0.91
CA GLU A 182 3.38 -17.42 1.89
C GLU A 182 3.10 -16.97 3.34
N HIS A 183 2.43 -15.83 3.51
CA HIS A 183 1.97 -15.29 4.80
C HIS A 183 0.48 -15.54 5.06
N PHE A 184 -0.21 -16.25 4.15
CA PHE A 184 -1.62 -16.59 4.32
C PHE A 184 -1.83 -17.74 5.29
N PHE A 185 -2.80 -17.56 6.17
CA PHE A 185 -3.38 -18.61 7.00
C PHE A 185 -4.89 -18.54 6.89
N SER A 186 -5.56 -19.66 6.68
CA SER A 186 -7.01 -19.69 6.74
C SER A 186 -7.49 -19.31 8.16
N TYR A 187 -8.68 -18.77 8.28
CA TYR A 187 -9.26 -18.43 9.59
C TYR A 187 -9.25 -19.62 10.56
N GLN A 188 -9.45 -20.83 10.07
CA GLN A 188 -9.37 -22.05 10.87
C GLN A 188 -7.96 -22.31 11.42
N GLN A 189 -6.93 -22.02 10.66
CA GLN A 189 -5.53 -22.11 11.10
C GLN A 189 -5.20 -21.04 12.14
N ILE A 190 -5.75 -19.83 11.98
CA ILE A 190 -5.61 -18.75 12.98
C ILE A 190 -6.19 -19.18 14.32
N ILE A 191 -7.42 -19.70 14.34
CA ILE A 191 -8.09 -20.19 15.57
C ILE A 191 -7.27 -21.29 16.26
N LYS A 192 -6.64 -22.19 15.49
CA LYS A 192 -5.78 -23.25 16.01
C LYS A 192 -4.40 -22.76 16.45
N GLY A 193 -4.06 -21.48 16.26
CA GLY A 193 -2.77 -20.90 16.63
C GLY A 193 -1.61 -21.34 15.72
N GLU A 194 -1.87 -21.85 14.52
CA GLU A 194 -0.84 -22.34 13.60
C GLU A 194 0.10 -21.22 13.12
N HIS A 195 -0.44 -19.99 12.94
CA HIS A 195 0.33 -18.79 12.58
C HIS A 195 1.45 -18.46 13.59
N ALA A 196 1.19 -18.67 14.90
CA ALA A 196 2.18 -18.40 15.94
C ALA A 196 3.32 -19.44 15.99
N ARG A 197 3.05 -20.67 15.54
CA ARG A 197 4.06 -21.75 15.48
C ARG A 197 5.05 -21.55 14.35
N LYS A 198 4.62 -20.98 13.23
CA LYS A 198 5.48 -20.71 12.05
C LYS A 198 6.44 -19.54 12.25
N GLN A 199 6.17 -18.67 13.24
CA GLN A 199 6.99 -17.50 13.53
C GLN A 199 8.10 -17.75 14.57
N ARG A 200 8.19 -18.95 15.12
CA ARG A 200 9.25 -19.42 16.04
C ARG A 200 10.31 -20.20 15.28
#